data_7f876935fc2611eae64b6175c86f1b4e
#
_entry.id   7f876935fc2611eae64b6175c86f1b4e
#
_cell.length_a   1.000
_cell.length_b   1.000
_cell.length_c   1.000
_cell.angle_alpha   90.00
_cell.angle_beta   90.00
_cell.angle_gamma   90.00
#
_symmetry.space_group_name_H-M   'P 1'
#
loop_
_entity.id
_entity.type
_entity.pdbx_description
1 polymer ?
#
loop_
_entity_poly.entity_id
_entity_poly.type
_entity_poly.pdbx_seq_one_letter_code
_entity_poly.pdbx_strand_id
1 'polypeptide(L)'
;LTKVQEIAKGVLGGNHRSIAKAITIAENNTAEAKKLIALIYPHTGKAQIIGLTGPGGSGKSTLIEKIVREYRRRGKTVGVVAVDPTSPFSGGAFLGDRIRMQELSTDEGVFIRSMATRNYPGGIAKATKDASKILDAAGKDVVIIETVGAGQSEVEIIKVAQTIVVIHAPGLGDEIQAIKAGLMEIADIFVVNKADRENADKTAMDIQAVLQLNSKALAWKPPIIKTVALTGEGVPQLIEKIEEYRHFLERGVEDKRSLGRAEAELIEAIKEKVVSSIIDELKREGNFEELLQKIMKREIDPASAAEKLIHGKFKKAE
;
A
#
# COMPACT_ATOMS: atom_id res chain seq x y z
N LEU A 1 21.08 15.11 19.93
CA LEU A 1 20.02 14.47 19.16
C LEU A 1 20.15 12.96 19.26
N THR A 2 19.04 12.24 19.46
CA THR A 2 19.06 10.77 19.37
C THR A 2 19.25 10.35 17.92
N LYS A 3 19.76 9.11 17.68
CA LYS A 3 19.90 8.56 16.33
C LYS A 3 18.60 8.64 15.50
N VAL A 4 17.43 8.45 16.14
CA VAL A 4 16.11 8.56 15.49
C VAL A 4 15.80 9.99 15.10
N GLN A 5 16.14 10.98 15.94
CA GLN A 5 15.96 12.41 15.62
C GLN A 5 16.87 12.88 14.46
N GLU A 6 18.10 12.36 14.37
CA GLU A 6 19.00 12.65 13.25
C GLU A 6 18.45 12.06 11.94
N ILE A 7 17.91 10.84 11.97
CA ILE A 7 17.28 10.22 10.80
C ILE A 7 16.04 11.02 10.40
N ALA A 8 15.18 11.42 11.35
CA ALA A 8 14.00 12.23 11.07
C ALA A 8 14.37 13.56 10.41
N LYS A 9 15.37 14.27 10.94
CA LYS A 9 15.88 15.51 10.34
C LYS A 9 16.40 15.28 8.91
N GLY A 10 17.12 14.18 8.69
CA GLY A 10 17.59 13.83 7.35
C GLY A 10 16.46 13.48 6.38
N VAL A 11 15.38 12.83 6.84
CA VAL A 11 14.16 12.57 6.04
C VAL A 11 13.52 13.91 5.63
N LEU A 12 13.29 14.80 6.58
CA LEU A 12 12.70 16.12 6.30
C LEU A 12 13.55 16.99 5.36
N GLY A 13 14.86 16.75 5.31
CA GLY A 13 15.77 17.35 4.34
C GLY A 13 15.86 16.62 3.00
N GLY A 14 15.05 15.60 2.75
CA GLY A 14 15.04 14.86 1.49
C GLY A 14 16.26 13.93 1.28
N ASN A 15 17.07 13.68 2.31
CA ASN A 15 18.29 12.89 2.18
C ASN A 15 17.99 11.42 1.91
N HIS A 16 18.38 10.90 0.74
CA HIS A 16 18.09 9.53 0.29
C HIS A 16 18.59 8.45 1.25
N ARG A 17 19.77 8.65 1.88
CA ARG A 17 20.32 7.69 2.86
C ARG A 17 19.48 7.64 4.13
N SER A 18 18.98 8.78 4.59
CA SER A 18 18.09 8.88 5.75
C SER A 18 16.72 8.29 5.45
N ILE A 19 16.17 8.54 4.25
CA ILE A 19 14.91 7.92 3.77
C ILE A 19 15.05 6.40 3.77
N ALA A 20 16.12 5.85 3.18
CA ALA A 20 16.37 4.41 3.14
C ALA A 20 16.44 3.79 4.55
N LYS A 21 17.16 4.44 5.48
CA LYS A 21 17.27 3.99 6.88
C LYS A 21 15.92 4.06 7.60
N ALA A 22 15.16 5.13 7.40
CA ALA A 22 13.85 5.33 7.98
C ALA A 22 12.87 4.23 7.56
N ILE A 23 12.83 3.90 6.25
CA ILE A 23 11.99 2.81 5.74
C ILE A 23 12.43 1.47 6.33
N THR A 24 13.74 1.19 6.44
CA THR A 24 14.24 -0.04 7.08
C THR A 24 13.81 -0.15 8.55
N ILE A 25 13.81 0.96 9.30
CA ILE A 25 13.33 0.99 10.68
C ILE A 25 11.82 0.69 10.72
N ALA A 26 11.05 1.28 9.79
CA ALA A 26 9.61 1.05 9.68
C ALA A 26 9.27 -0.41 9.32
N GLU A 27 10.01 -1.02 8.39
CA GLU A 27 9.86 -2.45 8.02
C GLU A 27 10.06 -3.40 9.22
N ASN A 28 10.95 -3.04 10.14
CA ASN A 28 11.24 -3.86 11.32
C ASN A 28 10.24 -3.65 12.46
N ASN A 29 9.29 -2.72 12.32
CA ASN A 29 8.22 -2.41 13.28
C ASN A 29 8.69 -2.28 14.74
N THR A 30 9.82 -1.61 14.95
CA THR A 30 10.44 -1.43 16.26
C THR A 30 9.81 -0.27 17.05
N ALA A 31 10.11 -0.15 18.35
CA ALA A 31 9.77 1.03 19.14
C ALA A 31 10.37 2.32 18.54
N GLU A 32 11.51 2.21 17.83
CA GLU A 32 12.15 3.30 17.10
C GLU A 32 11.30 3.75 15.90
N ALA A 33 10.62 2.81 15.21
CA ALA A 33 9.71 3.13 14.10
C ALA A 33 8.57 4.03 14.57
N LYS A 34 7.94 3.71 15.70
CA LYS A 34 6.85 4.54 16.26
C LYS A 34 7.33 5.96 16.59
N LYS A 35 8.52 6.09 17.19
CA LYS A 35 9.13 7.40 17.51
C LYS A 35 9.47 8.18 16.23
N LEU A 36 10.01 7.50 15.22
CA LEU A 36 10.35 8.12 13.94
C LEU A 36 9.11 8.66 13.25
N ILE A 37 8.07 7.82 13.11
CA ILE A 37 6.81 8.21 12.46
C ILE A 37 6.17 9.40 13.22
N ALA A 38 6.14 9.38 14.54
CA ALA A 38 5.59 10.49 15.32
C ALA A 38 6.31 11.82 15.05
N LEU A 39 7.64 11.79 14.84
CA LEU A 39 8.43 12.99 14.53
C LEU A 39 8.16 13.56 13.13
N ILE A 40 7.93 12.70 12.14
CA ILE A 40 7.74 13.13 10.75
C ILE A 40 6.27 13.37 10.39
N TYR A 41 5.32 12.79 11.15
CA TYR A 41 3.89 12.83 10.85
C TYR A 41 3.31 14.24 10.62
N PRO A 42 3.69 15.28 11.39
CA PRO A 42 3.21 16.64 11.15
C PRO A 42 3.63 17.25 9.80
N HIS A 43 4.56 16.60 9.09
CA HIS A 43 5.08 17.05 7.80
C HIS A 43 4.52 16.27 6.62
N THR A 44 3.60 15.32 6.87
CA THR A 44 2.90 14.51 5.86
C THR A 44 1.62 15.17 5.36
N GLY A 45 0.95 14.55 4.38
CA GLY A 45 -0.35 14.97 3.84
C GLY A 45 -0.24 15.86 2.60
N LYS A 46 0.92 15.95 1.96
CA LYS A 46 1.16 16.77 0.76
C LYS A 46 1.29 15.94 -0.51
N ALA A 47 1.88 14.74 -0.39
CA ALA A 47 2.07 13.85 -1.53
C ALA A 47 0.75 13.26 -2.01
N GLN A 48 0.61 13.13 -3.33
CA GLN A 48 -0.42 12.32 -3.93
C GLN A 48 -0.01 10.84 -3.86
N ILE A 49 -0.80 10.00 -3.18
CA ILE A 49 -0.51 8.58 -3.03
C ILE A 49 -1.34 7.78 -4.02
N ILE A 50 -0.66 7.14 -4.98
CA ILE A 50 -1.26 6.40 -6.08
C ILE A 50 -0.95 4.92 -5.89
N GLY A 51 -1.97 4.08 -5.85
CA GLY A 51 -1.84 2.64 -5.81
C GLY A 51 -2.03 2.02 -7.19
N LEU A 52 -1.07 1.24 -7.66
CA LEU A 52 -1.18 0.47 -8.88
C LEU A 52 -1.30 -1.01 -8.55
N THR A 53 -2.38 -1.62 -9.01
CA THR A 53 -2.68 -3.03 -8.78
C THR A 53 -3.16 -3.71 -10.07
N GLY A 54 -3.24 -5.02 -10.07
CA GLY A 54 -3.69 -5.83 -11.21
C GLY A 54 -2.92 -7.13 -11.33
N PRO A 55 -3.36 -8.06 -12.17
CA PRO A 55 -2.79 -9.40 -12.27
C PRO A 55 -1.32 -9.41 -12.65
N GLY A 56 -0.62 -10.51 -12.30
CA GLY A 56 0.74 -10.75 -12.74
C GLY A 56 0.85 -10.71 -14.25
N GLY A 57 1.92 -10.11 -14.78
CA GLY A 57 2.11 -10.01 -16.22
C GLY A 57 1.32 -8.90 -16.95
N SER A 58 0.49 -8.11 -16.25
CA SER A 58 -0.21 -6.96 -16.86
C SER A 58 0.71 -5.81 -17.28
N GLY A 59 1.98 -5.82 -16.81
CA GLY A 59 2.98 -4.81 -17.16
C GLY A 59 3.03 -3.63 -16.19
N LYS A 60 2.61 -3.83 -14.93
CA LYS A 60 2.63 -2.82 -13.86
C LYS A 60 3.97 -2.10 -13.75
N SER A 61 5.05 -2.82 -13.49
CA SER A 61 6.38 -2.25 -13.26
C SER A 61 6.89 -1.45 -14.47
N THR A 62 6.62 -1.94 -15.70
CA THR A 62 6.96 -1.21 -16.93
C THR A 62 6.14 0.08 -17.07
N LEU A 63 4.85 0.02 -16.73
CA LEU A 63 3.98 1.19 -16.76
C LEU A 63 4.39 2.23 -15.71
N ILE A 64 4.76 1.78 -14.50
CA ILE A 64 5.27 2.63 -13.43
C ILE A 64 6.51 3.40 -13.88
N GLU A 65 7.45 2.75 -14.55
CA GLU A 65 8.62 3.42 -15.11
C GLU A 65 8.22 4.61 -15.99
N LYS A 66 7.26 4.41 -16.91
CA LYS A 66 6.79 5.47 -17.80
C LYS A 66 6.03 6.57 -17.05
N ILE A 67 5.21 6.21 -16.07
CA ILE A 67 4.51 7.15 -15.19
C ILE A 67 5.53 8.02 -14.43
N VAL A 68 6.56 7.42 -13.85
CA VAL A 68 7.62 8.15 -13.14
C VAL A 68 8.33 9.13 -14.06
N ARG A 69 8.74 8.69 -15.27
CA ARG A 69 9.39 9.55 -16.27
C ARG A 69 8.49 10.73 -16.67
N GLU A 70 7.21 10.50 -16.85
CA GLU A 70 6.26 11.56 -17.22
C GLU A 70 6.05 12.55 -16.06
N TYR A 71 5.92 12.09 -14.80
CA TYR A 71 5.89 12.99 -13.64
C TYR A 71 7.18 13.79 -13.51
N ARG A 72 8.35 13.16 -13.73
CA ARG A 72 9.64 13.87 -13.72
C ARG A 72 9.72 14.91 -14.83
N ARG A 73 9.22 14.62 -16.04
CA ARG A 73 9.11 15.59 -17.14
C ARG A 73 8.23 16.78 -16.77
N ARG A 74 7.21 16.56 -15.93
CA ARG A 74 6.34 17.63 -15.37
C ARG A 74 6.98 18.34 -14.15
N GLY A 75 8.24 18.07 -13.83
CA GLY A 75 8.97 18.69 -12.71
C GLY A 75 8.60 18.13 -11.33
N LYS A 76 7.85 17.03 -11.24
CA LYS A 76 7.44 16.43 -9.98
C LYS A 76 8.47 15.44 -9.45
N THR A 77 8.66 15.40 -8.13
CA THR A 77 9.47 14.39 -7.46
C THR A 77 8.63 13.16 -7.13
N VAL A 78 9.20 11.96 -7.28
CA VAL A 78 8.44 10.70 -7.17
C VAL A 78 9.12 9.71 -6.21
N GLY A 79 8.33 9.16 -5.29
CA GLY A 79 8.70 7.99 -4.51
C GLY A 79 7.99 6.74 -5.04
N VAL A 80 8.69 5.61 -5.17
CA VAL A 80 8.09 4.33 -5.57
C VAL A 80 8.33 3.30 -4.46
N VAL A 81 7.25 2.67 -4.03
CA VAL A 81 7.26 1.54 -3.10
C VAL A 81 6.72 0.33 -3.84
N ALA A 82 7.62 -0.57 -4.25
CA ALA A 82 7.26 -1.85 -4.87
C ALA A 82 7.16 -2.91 -3.77
N VAL A 83 5.96 -3.49 -3.61
CA VAL A 83 5.72 -4.55 -2.63
C VAL A 83 5.79 -5.88 -3.34
N ASP A 84 6.80 -6.68 -3.05
CA ASP A 84 7.06 -7.98 -3.69
C ASP A 84 6.74 -9.15 -2.74
N PRO A 85 6.40 -10.35 -3.27
CA PRO A 85 6.34 -11.54 -2.46
C PRO A 85 7.69 -11.78 -1.78
N THR A 86 7.65 -12.26 -0.55
CA THR A 86 8.88 -12.66 0.14
C THR A 86 9.51 -13.83 -0.58
N SER A 87 10.77 -13.71 -1.00
CA SER A 87 11.54 -14.82 -1.52
C SER A 87 11.68 -15.90 -0.45
N PRO A 88 11.27 -17.16 -0.72
CA PRO A 88 11.43 -18.25 0.25
C PRO A 88 12.89 -18.57 0.56
N PHE A 89 13.83 -18.15 -0.29
CA PHE A 89 15.25 -18.44 -0.14
C PHE A 89 16.03 -17.33 0.57
N SER A 90 15.71 -16.06 0.32
CA SER A 90 16.47 -14.92 0.86
C SER A 90 15.75 -14.13 1.93
N GLY A 91 14.43 -14.36 2.10
CA GLY A 91 13.58 -13.55 2.97
C GLY A 91 13.46 -12.07 2.55
N GLY A 92 13.99 -11.71 1.38
CA GLY A 92 13.95 -10.37 0.78
C GLY A 92 13.00 -10.28 -0.42
N ALA A 93 12.85 -9.08 -0.97
CA ALA A 93 12.09 -8.85 -2.19
C ALA A 93 12.78 -9.45 -3.42
N PHE A 94 12.00 -9.85 -4.43
CA PHE A 94 12.55 -10.34 -5.68
C PHE A 94 13.31 -9.23 -6.43
N LEU A 95 14.53 -9.53 -6.92
CA LEU A 95 15.42 -8.56 -7.58
C LEU A 95 14.97 -8.11 -8.98
N GLY A 96 13.98 -8.78 -9.58
CA GLY A 96 13.61 -8.56 -10.99
C GLY A 96 13.13 -7.14 -11.33
N ASP A 97 12.43 -6.48 -10.39
CA ASP A 97 11.89 -5.14 -10.64
C ASP A 97 12.95 -4.04 -10.48
N ARG A 98 14.00 -4.27 -9.68
CA ARG A 98 15.11 -3.32 -9.55
C ARG A 98 15.89 -3.12 -10.85
N ILE A 99 16.05 -4.17 -11.66
CA ILE A 99 16.83 -4.10 -12.91
C ILE A 99 16.10 -3.20 -13.92
N ARG A 100 14.76 -3.27 -13.97
CA ARG A 100 13.95 -2.47 -14.91
C ARG A 100 13.89 -0.97 -14.55
N MET A 101 14.05 -0.64 -13.27
CA MET A 101 14.01 0.73 -12.77
C MET A 101 15.41 1.31 -12.48
N GLN A 102 16.48 0.62 -12.90
CA GLN A 102 17.87 1.01 -12.60
C GLN A 102 18.22 2.40 -13.13
N GLU A 103 17.74 2.76 -14.32
CA GLU A 103 17.95 4.08 -14.90
C GLU A 103 17.29 5.21 -14.10
N LEU A 104 16.15 4.92 -13.44
CA LEU A 104 15.45 5.90 -12.60
C LEU A 104 16.16 6.14 -11.26
N SER A 105 16.99 5.19 -10.82
CA SER A 105 17.69 5.29 -9.52
C SER A 105 18.81 6.34 -9.52
N THR A 106 19.22 6.82 -10.69
CA THR A 106 20.20 7.91 -10.83
C THR A 106 19.59 9.30 -10.82
N ASP A 107 18.26 9.42 -10.92
CA ASP A 107 17.55 10.70 -10.84
C ASP A 107 17.33 11.09 -9.36
N GLU A 108 17.92 12.20 -8.92
CA GLU A 108 17.79 12.70 -7.55
C GLU A 108 16.34 13.02 -7.15
N GLY A 109 15.46 13.29 -8.10
CA GLY A 109 14.03 13.50 -7.87
C GLY A 109 13.26 12.21 -7.63
N VAL A 110 13.86 11.03 -7.87
CA VAL A 110 13.21 9.72 -7.74
C VAL A 110 13.79 8.93 -6.57
N PHE A 111 12.93 8.31 -5.78
CA PHE A 111 13.33 7.36 -4.74
C PHE A 111 12.58 6.05 -4.94
N ILE A 112 13.28 4.92 -5.00
CA ILE A 112 12.67 3.59 -5.22
C ILE A 112 13.02 2.66 -4.07
N ARG A 113 12.01 1.97 -3.52
CA ARG A 113 12.17 0.96 -2.48
C ARG A 113 11.35 -0.28 -2.81
N SER A 114 12.00 -1.43 -2.93
CA SER A 114 11.33 -2.73 -2.93
C SER A 114 11.21 -3.23 -1.49
N MET A 115 10.02 -3.67 -1.12
CA MET A 115 9.67 -4.18 0.21
C MET A 115 9.16 -5.60 0.07
N ALA A 116 9.56 -6.50 0.99
CA ALA A 116 9.08 -7.87 1.00
C ALA A 116 7.81 -8.03 1.83
N THR A 117 6.87 -8.86 1.35
CA THR A 117 5.70 -9.28 2.14
C THR A 117 6.14 -10.23 3.25
N ARG A 118 6.73 -9.72 4.32
CA ARG A 118 7.05 -10.57 5.47
C ARG A 118 5.75 -11.10 6.08
N ASN A 119 5.72 -12.38 6.49
CA ASN A 119 4.56 -13.15 6.99
C ASN A 119 3.93 -12.59 8.31
N TYR A 120 3.78 -11.30 8.43
CA TYR A 120 3.07 -10.69 9.56
C TYR A 120 1.61 -10.39 9.15
N PRO A 121 0.61 -10.90 9.87
CA PRO A 121 -0.78 -10.49 9.68
C PRO A 121 -0.88 -8.96 9.77
N GLY A 122 -1.32 -8.30 8.69
CA GLY A 122 -1.38 -6.83 8.60
C GLY A 122 -0.04 -6.13 8.37
N GLY A 123 1.10 -6.82 8.37
CA GLY A 123 2.44 -6.22 8.35
C GLY A 123 2.77 -5.46 7.08
N ILE A 124 2.29 -5.92 5.91
CA ILE A 124 2.57 -5.25 4.63
C ILE A 124 1.88 -3.89 4.55
N ALA A 125 0.60 -3.86 4.88
CA ALA A 125 -0.17 -2.62 4.81
C ALA A 125 0.42 -1.55 5.72
N LYS A 126 0.91 -1.91 6.92
CA LYS A 126 1.53 -0.99 7.87
C LYS A 126 2.88 -0.49 7.39
N ALA A 127 3.80 -1.38 7.02
CA ALA A 127 5.14 -0.99 6.56
C ALA A 127 5.06 -0.14 5.28
N THR A 128 4.16 -0.47 4.35
CA THR A 128 3.90 0.30 3.14
C THR A 128 3.32 1.68 3.46
N LYS A 129 2.38 1.74 4.41
CA LYS A 129 1.81 3.00 4.90
C LYS A 129 2.87 3.88 5.56
N ASP A 130 3.72 3.32 6.40
CA ASP A 130 4.81 4.07 7.03
C ASP A 130 5.86 4.51 6.01
N ALA A 131 6.18 3.69 5.01
CA ALA A 131 7.07 4.06 3.90
C ALA A 131 6.49 5.21 3.08
N SER A 132 5.18 5.20 2.79
CA SER A 132 4.53 6.32 2.07
C SER A 132 4.56 7.61 2.88
N LYS A 133 4.34 7.56 4.21
CA LYS A 133 4.49 8.71 5.11
C LYS A 133 5.91 9.26 5.14
N ILE A 134 6.92 8.38 5.13
CA ILE A 134 8.33 8.77 5.10
C ILE A 134 8.66 9.50 3.80
N LEU A 135 8.17 9.00 2.66
CA LEU A 135 8.38 9.63 1.36
C LEU A 135 7.65 10.97 1.23
N ASP A 136 6.44 11.07 1.74
CA ASP A 136 5.65 12.30 1.80
C ASP A 136 6.36 13.35 2.68
N ALA A 137 6.77 12.99 3.90
CA ALA A 137 7.54 13.89 4.78
C ALA A 137 8.90 14.29 4.19
N ALA A 138 9.48 13.47 3.32
CA ALA A 138 10.70 13.77 2.59
C ALA A 138 10.49 14.73 1.41
N GLY A 139 9.25 15.19 1.18
CA GLY A 139 8.91 16.17 0.15
C GLY A 139 8.73 15.59 -1.24
N LYS A 140 8.39 14.30 -1.37
CA LYS A 140 7.98 13.75 -2.67
C LYS A 140 6.58 14.26 -3.03
N ASP A 141 6.41 14.75 -4.27
CA ASP A 141 5.11 15.23 -4.77
C ASP A 141 4.14 14.07 -5.00
N VAL A 142 4.66 12.92 -5.47
CA VAL A 142 3.89 11.73 -5.80
C VAL A 142 4.54 10.52 -5.16
N VAL A 143 3.73 9.66 -4.54
CA VAL A 143 4.14 8.35 -4.04
C VAL A 143 3.35 7.27 -4.76
N ILE A 144 4.05 6.40 -5.48
CA ILE A 144 3.48 5.28 -6.21
C ILE A 144 3.70 4.00 -5.40
N ILE A 145 2.61 3.25 -5.17
CA ILE A 145 2.66 1.96 -4.49
C ILE A 145 2.28 0.89 -5.50
N GLU A 146 3.18 -0.06 -5.76
CA GLU A 146 2.94 -1.23 -6.59
C GLU A 146 2.64 -2.45 -5.73
N THR A 147 1.54 -3.17 -6.03
CA THR A 147 1.24 -4.46 -5.41
C THR A 147 1.65 -5.62 -6.30
N VAL A 148 1.85 -6.78 -5.66
CA VAL A 148 2.38 -7.99 -6.31
C VAL A 148 1.48 -8.60 -7.39
N GLY A 149 0.21 -8.28 -7.44
CA GLY A 149 -0.72 -8.93 -8.39
C GLY A 149 -1.03 -10.39 -8.05
N ALA A 150 -1.01 -10.75 -6.77
CA ALA A 150 -1.32 -12.08 -6.30
C ALA A 150 -2.24 -12.03 -5.06
N GLY A 151 -3.55 -12.03 -5.28
CA GLY A 151 -4.54 -12.30 -4.25
C GLY A 151 -4.90 -11.14 -3.32
N GLN A 152 -5.10 -11.40 -2.03
CA GLN A 152 -5.68 -10.46 -1.05
C GLN A 152 -4.89 -9.15 -0.83
N SER A 153 -3.60 -9.11 -1.15
CA SER A 153 -2.77 -7.90 -1.06
C SER A 153 -3.22 -6.79 -2.00
N GLU A 154 -3.93 -7.14 -3.08
CA GLU A 154 -4.45 -6.19 -4.06
C GLU A 154 -5.54 -5.30 -3.47
N VAL A 155 -6.36 -5.82 -2.55
CA VAL A 155 -7.45 -5.06 -1.91
C VAL A 155 -6.92 -4.20 -0.76
N GLU A 156 -5.81 -4.57 -0.13
CA GLU A 156 -5.23 -3.81 0.98
C GLU A 156 -4.67 -2.45 0.56
N ILE A 157 -4.42 -2.25 -0.74
CA ILE A 157 -3.96 -0.96 -1.27
C ILE A 157 -4.94 0.20 -0.98
N ILE A 158 -6.24 -0.10 -0.82
CA ILE A 158 -7.28 0.87 -0.43
C ILE A 158 -6.95 1.58 0.88
N LYS A 159 -6.31 0.86 1.81
CA LYS A 159 -5.98 1.39 3.14
C LYS A 159 -4.87 2.43 3.09
N VAL A 160 -4.14 2.52 1.96
CA VAL A 160 -2.95 3.36 1.84
C VAL A 160 -3.10 4.41 0.74
N ALA A 161 -3.58 4.02 -0.44
CA ALA A 161 -3.64 4.89 -1.61
C ALA A 161 -4.87 5.82 -1.61
N GLN A 162 -4.70 7.01 -2.16
CA GLN A 162 -5.78 7.98 -2.41
C GLN A 162 -6.44 7.73 -3.76
N THR A 163 -5.64 7.36 -4.76
CA THR A 163 -6.07 7.01 -6.11
C THR A 163 -5.66 5.58 -6.42
N ILE A 164 -6.59 4.74 -6.85
CA ILE A 164 -6.34 3.35 -7.18
C ILE A 164 -6.48 3.14 -8.68
N VAL A 165 -5.39 2.74 -9.31
CA VAL A 165 -5.30 2.39 -10.73
C VAL A 165 -5.23 0.88 -10.87
N VAL A 166 -6.27 0.28 -11.48
CA VAL A 166 -6.31 -1.15 -11.75
C VAL A 166 -5.90 -1.42 -13.19
N ILE A 167 -4.84 -2.23 -13.35
CA ILE A 167 -4.21 -2.48 -14.64
C ILE A 167 -4.57 -3.88 -15.13
N HIS A 168 -5.16 -3.94 -16.31
CA HIS A 168 -5.42 -5.16 -17.07
C HIS A 168 -4.59 -5.20 -18.35
N ALA A 169 -4.47 -6.39 -18.96
CA ALA A 169 -3.85 -6.56 -20.27
C ALA A 169 -4.55 -7.71 -21.01
N PRO A 170 -4.69 -7.65 -22.35
CA PRO A 170 -5.30 -8.71 -23.12
C PRO A 170 -4.52 -10.03 -23.03
N GLY A 171 -5.24 -11.15 -23.01
CA GLY A 171 -4.66 -12.51 -23.00
C GLY A 171 -4.17 -13.03 -21.65
N LEU A 172 -4.55 -12.41 -20.54
CA LEU A 172 -4.28 -12.93 -19.20
C LEU A 172 -5.46 -13.81 -18.74
N GLY A 173 -5.65 -14.94 -19.34
CA GLY A 173 -6.61 -16.06 -19.21
C GLY A 173 -7.71 -16.10 -18.15
N ASP A 174 -7.68 -15.30 -17.12
CA ASP A 174 -8.67 -15.20 -16.03
C ASP A 174 -9.22 -13.77 -15.86
N GLU A 175 -9.36 -13.03 -16.97
CA GLU A 175 -9.77 -11.61 -16.99
C GLU A 175 -11.09 -11.37 -16.23
N ILE A 176 -12.05 -12.28 -16.35
CA ILE A 176 -13.35 -12.20 -15.67
C ILE A 176 -13.26 -12.56 -14.19
N GLN A 177 -12.32 -13.42 -13.78
CA GLN A 177 -12.16 -13.81 -12.36
C GLN A 177 -11.40 -12.76 -11.55
N ALA A 178 -10.39 -12.10 -12.13
CA ALA A 178 -9.74 -10.95 -11.51
C ALA A 178 -10.71 -9.77 -11.37
N ILE A 179 -11.62 -9.60 -12.33
CA ILE A 179 -12.73 -8.64 -12.27
C ILE A 179 -13.70 -8.98 -11.11
N LYS A 180 -13.93 -10.28 -10.81
CA LYS A 180 -14.81 -10.73 -9.71
C LYS A 180 -14.18 -10.57 -8.30
N ALA A 181 -12.88 -10.41 -8.17
CA ALA A 181 -12.15 -10.42 -6.90
C ALA A 181 -12.19 -9.10 -6.11
N GLY A 182 -13.21 -8.26 -6.27
CA GLY A 182 -13.34 -6.99 -5.53
C GLY A 182 -12.52 -5.83 -6.10
N LEU A 183 -11.64 -6.07 -7.09
CA LEU A 183 -10.85 -5.00 -7.72
C LEU A 183 -11.73 -3.99 -8.47
N MET A 184 -12.89 -4.43 -8.98
CA MET A 184 -13.84 -3.55 -9.67
C MET A 184 -14.49 -2.52 -8.76
N GLU A 185 -14.62 -2.86 -7.46
CA GLU A 185 -15.28 -1.98 -6.49
C GLU A 185 -14.32 -0.91 -5.94
N ILE A 186 -13.02 -1.16 -6.07
CA ILE A 186 -11.98 -0.29 -5.48
C ILE A 186 -11.32 0.64 -6.49
N ALA A 187 -11.44 0.34 -7.79
CA ALA A 187 -10.77 1.09 -8.84
C ALA A 187 -11.34 2.50 -9.00
N ASP A 188 -10.45 3.48 -9.00
CA ASP A 188 -10.78 4.85 -9.37
C ASP A 188 -10.49 5.08 -10.87
N ILE A 189 -9.54 4.34 -11.44
CA ILE A 189 -9.18 4.37 -12.86
C ILE A 189 -8.84 2.95 -13.31
N PHE A 190 -9.31 2.56 -14.50
CA PHE A 190 -8.89 1.33 -15.16
C PHE A 190 -7.90 1.62 -16.27
N VAL A 191 -6.91 0.74 -16.39
CA VAL A 191 -5.94 0.77 -17.47
C VAL A 191 -5.98 -0.57 -18.21
N VAL A 192 -6.13 -0.51 -19.53
CA VAL A 192 -5.89 -1.63 -20.43
C VAL A 192 -4.50 -1.43 -21.04
N ASN A 193 -3.49 -2.04 -20.42
CA ASN A 193 -2.12 -2.00 -20.89
C ASN A 193 -1.89 -3.02 -22.01
N LYS A 194 -0.80 -2.88 -22.77
CA LYS A 194 -0.52 -3.65 -23.98
C LYS A 194 -1.61 -3.48 -25.04
N ALA A 195 -2.07 -2.23 -25.19
CA ALA A 195 -3.16 -1.87 -26.09
C ALA A 195 -2.81 -2.05 -27.58
N ASP A 196 -1.55 -2.30 -27.88
CA ASP A 196 -1.02 -2.72 -29.18
C ASP A 196 -1.35 -4.18 -29.54
N ARG A 197 -1.83 -4.97 -28.59
CA ARG A 197 -2.19 -6.38 -28.81
C ARG A 197 -3.64 -6.55 -29.26
N GLU A 198 -3.89 -7.63 -29.98
CA GLU A 198 -5.24 -8.09 -30.29
C GLU A 198 -6.07 -8.25 -29.01
N ASN A 199 -7.37 -7.99 -29.11
CA ASN A 199 -8.34 -8.03 -28.00
C ASN A 199 -8.22 -6.93 -26.94
N ALA A 200 -7.38 -5.91 -27.09
CA ALA A 200 -7.34 -4.79 -26.15
C ALA A 200 -8.69 -4.04 -26.10
N ASP A 201 -9.34 -3.87 -27.25
CA ASP A 201 -10.67 -3.28 -27.34
C ASP A 201 -11.74 -4.13 -26.66
N LYS A 202 -11.66 -5.46 -26.83
CA LYS A 202 -12.56 -6.40 -26.16
C LYS A 202 -12.39 -6.31 -24.65
N THR A 203 -11.15 -6.33 -24.14
CA THR A 203 -10.88 -6.17 -22.70
C THR A 203 -11.47 -4.88 -22.15
N ALA A 204 -11.34 -3.76 -22.88
CA ALA A 204 -11.94 -2.49 -22.49
C ALA A 204 -13.47 -2.55 -22.47
N MET A 205 -14.11 -3.18 -23.47
CA MET A 205 -15.56 -3.39 -23.53
C MET A 205 -16.07 -4.26 -22.38
N ASP A 206 -15.34 -5.33 -22.03
CA ASP A 206 -15.70 -6.24 -20.93
C ASP A 206 -15.66 -5.50 -19.57
N ILE A 207 -14.64 -4.68 -19.32
CA ILE A 207 -14.57 -3.80 -18.14
C ILE A 207 -15.74 -2.82 -18.13
N GLN A 208 -16.02 -2.17 -19.27
CA GLN A 208 -17.12 -1.22 -19.43
C GLN A 208 -18.48 -1.88 -19.12
N ALA A 209 -18.71 -3.09 -19.60
CA ALA A 209 -19.95 -3.82 -19.37
C ALA A 209 -20.15 -4.12 -17.86
N VAL A 210 -19.09 -4.54 -17.15
CA VAL A 210 -19.17 -4.78 -15.70
C VAL A 210 -19.43 -3.49 -14.92
N LEU A 211 -18.80 -2.38 -15.30
CA LEU A 211 -19.06 -1.07 -14.69
C LEU A 211 -20.50 -0.61 -14.87
N GLN A 212 -21.12 -0.90 -16.02
CA GLN A 212 -22.53 -0.58 -16.30
C GLN A 212 -23.48 -1.41 -15.43
N LEU A 213 -23.17 -2.67 -15.16
CA LEU A 213 -23.98 -3.54 -14.29
C LEU A 213 -23.98 -3.04 -12.83
N ASN A 214 -22.89 -2.47 -12.37
CA ASN A 214 -22.73 -1.92 -11.03
C ASN A 214 -23.12 -0.43 -10.90
N SER A 215 -23.81 0.14 -11.88
CA SER A 215 -24.14 1.57 -11.98
C SER A 215 -25.21 2.03 -10.97
N LYS A 216 -25.01 1.83 -9.66
CA LYS A 216 -25.50 2.75 -8.66
C LYS A 216 -24.91 4.11 -8.97
N ALA A 217 -25.66 5.19 -8.79
CA ALA A 217 -25.22 6.55 -9.10
C ALA A 217 -23.90 6.89 -8.41
N LEU A 218 -22.78 6.51 -9.04
CA LEU A 218 -21.44 6.81 -8.56
C LEU A 218 -21.16 8.28 -8.87
N ALA A 219 -20.72 9.03 -7.86
CA ALA A 219 -20.30 10.42 -8.04
C ALA A 219 -19.07 10.54 -8.97
N TRP A 220 -18.24 9.51 -9.02
CA TRP A 220 -17.13 9.36 -9.97
C TRP A 220 -17.33 8.08 -10.79
N LYS A 221 -17.29 8.19 -12.09
CA LYS A 221 -17.31 7.05 -13.02
C LYS A 221 -15.87 6.72 -13.41
N PRO A 222 -15.32 5.57 -13.00
CA PRO A 222 -13.94 5.21 -13.32
C PRO A 222 -13.69 5.21 -14.84
N PRO A 223 -12.77 6.03 -15.36
CA PRO A 223 -12.40 5.99 -16.78
C PRO A 223 -11.57 4.74 -17.09
N ILE A 224 -11.61 4.33 -18.37
CA ILE A 224 -10.80 3.24 -18.91
C ILE A 224 -9.80 3.85 -19.88
N ILE A 225 -8.51 3.72 -19.57
CA ILE A 225 -7.40 4.27 -20.34
C ILE A 225 -6.63 3.14 -21.00
N LYS A 226 -6.41 3.22 -22.30
CA LYS A 226 -5.53 2.31 -23.03
C LYS A 226 -4.09 2.81 -22.98
N THR A 227 -3.16 1.91 -22.71
CA THR A 227 -1.73 2.24 -22.66
C THR A 227 -0.87 1.19 -23.36
N VAL A 228 0.25 1.64 -23.91
CA VAL A 228 1.34 0.77 -24.36
C VAL A 228 2.57 1.12 -23.50
N ALA A 229 2.77 0.40 -22.40
CA ALA A 229 3.84 0.73 -21.44
C ALA A 229 5.23 0.71 -22.06
N LEU A 230 5.48 -0.06 -23.12
CA LEU A 230 6.78 -0.09 -23.79
C LEU A 230 7.11 1.25 -24.46
N THR A 231 6.16 1.86 -25.14
CA THR A 231 6.33 3.14 -25.85
C THR A 231 6.01 4.36 -24.98
N GLY A 232 5.18 4.18 -23.96
CA GLY A 232 4.63 5.28 -23.15
C GLY A 232 3.33 5.87 -23.70
N GLU A 233 2.78 5.31 -24.78
CA GLU A 233 1.49 5.73 -25.34
C GLU A 233 0.40 5.58 -24.28
N GLY A 234 -0.52 6.57 -24.19
CA GLY A 234 -1.60 6.62 -23.22
C GLY A 234 -1.17 7.06 -21.80
N VAL A 235 0.13 7.14 -21.49
CA VAL A 235 0.60 7.55 -20.15
C VAL A 235 0.28 9.00 -19.82
N PRO A 236 0.46 9.99 -20.71
CA PRO A 236 0.03 11.35 -20.43
C PRO A 236 -1.46 11.46 -20.08
N GLN A 237 -2.32 10.76 -20.84
CA GLN A 237 -3.78 10.72 -20.60
C GLN A 237 -4.13 10.05 -19.26
N LEU A 238 -3.40 8.98 -18.90
CA LEU A 238 -3.55 8.35 -17.59
C LEU A 238 -3.25 9.33 -16.46
N ILE A 239 -2.15 10.07 -16.55
CA ILE A 239 -1.79 11.07 -15.53
C ILE A 239 -2.84 12.20 -15.47
N GLU A 240 -3.35 12.66 -16.58
CA GLU A 240 -4.44 13.64 -16.60
C GLU A 240 -5.67 13.13 -15.84
N LYS A 241 -6.05 11.87 -16.02
CA LYS A 241 -7.18 11.27 -15.27
C LYS A 241 -6.87 11.08 -13.79
N ILE A 242 -5.63 10.81 -13.43
CA ILE A 242 -5.19 10.76 -12.02
C ILE A 242 -5.32 12.14 -11.38
N GLU A 243 -4.90 13.21 -12.07
CA GLU A 243 -5.04 14.59 -11.57
C GLU A 243 -6.51 15.05 -11.52
N GLU A 244 -7.32 14.70 -12.53
CA GLU A 244 -8.77 14.97 -12.50
C GLU A 244 -9.44 14.30 -11.28
N TYR A 245 -9.08 13.06 -10.99
CA TYR A 245 -9.61 12.35 -9.82
C TYR A 245 -9.15 12.98 -8.51
N ARG A 246 -7.90 13.41 -8.41
CA ARG A 246 -7.39 14.17 -7.28
C ARG A 246 -8.23 15.42 -7.02
N HIS A 247 -8.46 16.23 -8.05
CA HIS A 247 -9.31 17.42 -7.94
C HIS A 247 -10.76 17.10 -7.58
N PHE A 248 -11.28 15.96 -8.04
CA PHE A 248 -12.60 15.48 -7.65
C PHE A 248 -12.65 15.17 -6.13
N LEU A 249 -11.63 14.54 -5.58
CA LEU A 249 -11.52 14.27 -4.15
C LEU A 249 -11.46 15.57 -3.33
N GLU A 250 -10.65 16.55 -3.75
CA GLU A 250 -10.48 17.85 -3.09
C GLU A 250 -11.80 18.66 -2.99
N ARG A 251 -12.79 18.38 -3.84
CA ARG A 251 -14.12 19.04 -3.84
C ARG A 251 -15.14 18.51 -2.82
N GLY A 252 -14.72 17.71 -1.84
CA GLY A 252 -15.57 17.28 -0.71
C GLY A 252 -15.85 15.79 -0.59
N VAL A 253 -15.32 14.95 -1.48
CA VAL A 253 -15.38 13.48 -1.33
C VAL A 253 -14.23 12.97 -0.47
N GLU A 254 -13.11 13.69 -0.46
CA GLU A 254 -11.90 13.33 0.28
C GLU A 254 -12.13 13.31 1.78
N ASP A 255 -12.90 14.22 2.34
CA ASP A 255 -13.13 14.30 3.79
C ASP A 255 -13.70 13.01 4.36
N LYS A 256 -14.65 12.38 3.67
CA LYS A 256 -15.24 11.11 4.12
C LYS A 256 -14.28 9.92 3.99
N ARG A 257 -13.55 9.84 2.87
CA ARG A 257 -12.56 8.77 2.65
C ARG A 257 -11.33 8.94 3.57
N SER A 258 -10.85 10.17 3.73
CA SER A 258 -9.77 10.51 4.65
C SER A 258 -10.13 10.21 6.09
N LEU A 259 -11.33 10.60 6.53
CA LEU A 259 -11.84 10.31 7.87
C LEU A 259 -11.94 8.79 8.09
N GLY A 260 -12.50 8.04 7.14
CA GLY A 260 -12.60 6.58 7.22
C GLY A 260 -11.23 5.89 7.27
N ARG A 261 -10.23 6.38 6.51
CA ARG A 261 -8.85 5.89 6.61
C ARG A 261 -8.22 6.21 7.96
N ALA A 262 -8.39 7.44 8.47
CA ALA A 262 -7.87 7.84 9.77
C ALA A 262 -8.51 7.04 10.91
N GLU A 263 -9.83 6.81 10.84
CA GLU A 263 -10.57 5.98 11.80
C GLU A 263 -10.05 4.53 11.78
N ALA A 264 -9.93 3.92 10.61
CA ALA A 264 -9.39 2.56 10.48
C ALA A 264 -7.95 2.45 11.01
N GLU A 265 -7.12 3.47 10.77
CA GLU A 265 -5.75 3.53 11.27
C GLU A 265 -5.70 3.66 12.80
N LEU A 266 -6.57 4.50 13.37
CA LEU A 266 -6.69 4.67 14.82
C LEU A 266 -7.17 3.37 15.49
N ILE A 267 -8.20 2.72 14.93
CA ILE A 267 -8.71 1.45 15.44
C ILE A 267 -7.61 0.37 15.42
N GLU A 268 -6.85 0.29 14.32
CA GLU A 268 -5.74 -0.68 14.21
C GLU A 268 -4.63 -0.40 15.24
N ALA A 269 -4.26 0.87 15.43
CA ALA A 269 -3.28 1.27 16.43
C ALA A 269 -3.75 0.95 17.86
N ILE A 270 -5.05 1.14 18.16
CA ILE A 270 -5.66 0.78 19.44
C ILE A 270 -5.59 -0.74 19.64
N LYS A 271 -6.01 -1.53 18.64
CA LYS A 271 -5.94 -3.01 18.69
C LYS A 271 -4.54 -3.49 18.98
N GLU A 272 -3.52 -3.02 18.23
CA GLU A 272 -2.13 -3.38 18.46
C GLU A 272 -1.67 -3.03 19.88
N LYS A 273 -2.01 -1.83 20.35
CA LYS A 273 -1.57 -1.36 21.67
C LYS A 273 -2.22 -2.16 22.80
N VAL A 274 -3.52 -2.40 22.72
CA VAL A 274 -4.28 -3.15 23.72
C VAL A 274 -3.81 -4.61 23.76
N VAL A 275 -3.72 -5.26 22.60
CA VAL A 275 -3.29 -6.67 22.50
C VAL A 275 -1.87 -6.82 23.03
N SER A 276 -0.92 -5.96 22.60
CA SER A 276 0.46 -6.04 23.10
C SER A 276 0.55 -5.82 24.61
N SER A 277 -0.18 -4.84 25.14
CA SER A 277 -0.20 -4.57 26.59
C SER A 277 -0.71 -5.76 27.39
N ILE A 278 -1.80 -6.41 26.92
CA ILE A 278 -2.38 -7.58 27.57
C ILE A 278 -1.40 -8.77 27.52
N ILE A 279 -0.81 -9.05 26.36
CA ILE A 279 0.14 -10.16 26.20
C ILE A 279 1.40 -9.96 27.06
N ASP A 280 1.96 -8.73 27.06
CA ASP A 280 3.15 -8.41 27.84
C ASP A 280 2.93 -8.57 29.35
N GLU A 281 1.74 -8.20 29.82
CA GLU A 281 1.37 -8.36 31.23
C GLU A 281 1.17 -9.84 31.59
N LEU A 282 0.46 -10.60 30.75
CA LEU A 282 0.24 -12.03 30.95
C LEU A 282 1.56 -12.83 30.98
N LYS A 283 2.52 -12.46 30.11
CA LYS A 283 3.85 -13.07 30.10
C LYS A 283 4.63 -12.75 31.39
N ARG A 284 4.50 -11.52 31.91
CA ARG A 284 5.15 -11.13 33.17
C ARG A 284 4.56 -11.83 34.38
N GLU A 285 3.26 -12.10 34.40
CA GLU A 285 2.56 -12.82 35.47
C GLU A 285 2.71 -14.35 35.38
N GLY A 286 3.30 -14.89 34.31
CA GLY A 286 3.42 -16.33 34.05
C GLY A 286 2.11 -17.01 33.62
N ASN A 287 1.01 -16.27 33.58
CA ASN A 287 -0.32 -16.78 33.25
C ASN A 287 -0.43 -17.23 31.77
N PHE A 288 0.41 -16.68 30.91
CA PHE A 288 0.42 -17.00 29.48
C PHE A 288 0.91 -18.42 29.21
N GLU A 289 2.02 -18.80 29.84
CA GLU A 289 2.61 -20.13 29.73
C GLU A 289 1.68 -21.20 30.35
N GLU A 290 1.06 -20.91 31.49
CA GLU A 290 0.08 -21.83 32.11
C GLU A 290 -1.11 -22.08 31.20
N LEU A 291 -1.67 -21.05 30.56
CA LEU A 291 -2.75 -21.18 29.61
C LEU A 291 -2.35 -21.94 28.36
N LEU A 292 -1.14 -21.72 27.83
CA LEU A 292 -0.63 -22.51 26.71
C LEU A 292 -0.55 -23.99 27.05
N GLN A 293 -0.10 -24.36 28.25
CA GLN A 293 -0.07 -25.75 28.70
C GLN A 293 -1.47 -26.36 28.77
N LYS A 294 -2.48 -25.63 29.27
CA LYS A 294 -3.88 -26.08 29.32
C LYS A 294 -4.47 -26.27 27.93
N ILE A 295 -4.15 -25.35 26.97
CA ILE A 295 -4.56 -25.47 25.58
C ILE A 295 -3.92 -26.69 24.91
N MET A 296 -2.62 -26.90 25.10
CA MET A 296 -1.91 -28.07 24.57
C MET A 296 -2.47 -29.39 25.10
N LYS A 297 -2.86 -29.44 26.38
CA LYS A 297 -3.53 -30.58 27.00
C LYS A 297 -5.02 -30.72 26.63
N ARG A 298 -5.57 -29.79 25.84
CA ARG A 298 -6.99 -29.72 25.48
C ARG A 298 -7.95 -29.57 26.67
N GLU A 299 -7.47 -29.01 27.76
CA GLU A 299 -8.26 -28.72 28.97
C GLU A 299 -9.13 -27.45 28.79
N ILE A 300 -8.72 -26.54 27.89
CA ILE A 300 -9.44 -25.33 27.49
C ILE A 300 -9.16 -25.04 26.03
N ASP A 301 -10.15 -24.53 25.31
CA ASP A 301 -9.96 -24.05 23.97
C ASP A 301 -9.41 -22.58 23.96
N PRO A 302 -8.75 -22.16 22.86
CA PRO A 302 -8.14 -20.82 22.78
C PRO A 302 -9.12 -19.67 22.95
N ALA A 303 -10.36 -19.80 22.48
CA ALA A 303 -11.37 -18.73 22.58
C ALA A 303 -11.84 -18.56 24.02
N SER A 304 -12.16 -19.65 24.72
CA SER A 304 -12.51 -19.64 26.15
C SER A 304 -11.36 -19.16 27.04
N ALA A 305 -10.10 -19.48 26.67
CA ALA A 305 -8.95 -18.96 27.36
C ALA A 305 -8.82 -17.44 27.22
N ALA A 306 -8.98 -16.91 26.00
CA ALA A 306 -8.97 -15.47 25.74
C ALA A 306 -10.10 -14.74 26.49
N GLU A 307 -11.32 -15.30 26.49
CA GLU A 307 -12.46 -14.72 27.19
C GLU A 307 -12.23 -14.61 28.71
N LYS A 308 -11.70 -15.69 29.33
CA LYS A 308 -11.31 -15.67 30.77
C LYS A 308 -10.29 -14.59 31.09
N LEU A 309 -9.30 -14.39 30.20
CA LEU A 309 -8.27 -13.37 30.37
C LEU A 309 -8.86 -11.95 30.31
N ILE A 310 -9.73 -11.72 29.33
CA ILE A 310 -10.36 -10.41 29.14
C ILE A 310 -11.30 -10.09 30.30
N HIS A 311 -12.19 -11.01 30.68
CA HIS A 311 -13.11 -10.81 31.81
C HIS A 311 -12.41 -10.64 33.14
N GLY A 312 -11.33 -11.37 33.39
CA GLY A 312 -10.55 -11.25 34.64
C GLY A 312 -9.88 -9.88 34.79
N LYS A 313 -9.59 -9.18 33.67
CA LYS A 313 -8.98 -7.83 33.72
C LYS A 313 -9.98 -6.71 33.89
N PHE A 314 -11.14 -6.77 33.23
CA PHE A 314 -12.16 -5.73 33.34
C PHE A 314 -12.81 -5.72 34.75
N LYS A 315 -12.84 -6.87 35.46
CA LYS A 315 -13.27 -6.93 36.86
C LYS A 315 -12.28 -6.38 37.89
N LYS A 316 -11.00 -6.25 37.54
CA LYS A 316 -9.99 -5.63 38.43
C LYS A 316 -9.87 -4.11 38.28
N ALA A 317 -10.58 -3.53 37.30
CA ALA A 317 -10.57 -2.10 37.01
C ALA A 317 -11.81 -1.35 37.57
N GLU A 318 -12.77 -2.07 38.14
CA GLU A 318 -13.83 -1.56 39.03
C GLU A 318 -13.38 -1.67 40.50
#